data_8788aec100847fbdf58b167ca965967e
#
_entry.id   8788aec100847fbdf58b167ca965967e
#
_cell.length_a   1.000
_cell.length_b   1.000
_cell.length_c   1.000
_cell.angle_alpha   90.00
_cell.angle_beta   90.00
_cell.angle_gamma   90.00
#
_symmetry.space_group_name_H-M   'P 1'
#
loop_
_entity.id
_entity.type
_entity.pdbx_description
1 polymer ?
#
loop_
_entity_poly.entity_id
_entity_poly.type
_entity_poly.pdbx_seq_one_letter_code
_entity_poly.pdbx_strand_id
1 'polypeptide(L)'
;RQRFEHFHAGENAVAVEAVRAAAVDPAAPWVFVAGPVGSGRTHLLIAACQAAIDAGRTAQYLPLAGLRGSRAAAIRGMAGSDVLAIDDVDSIAGEADAEHALFDTFNRYRADGCSLLFASVAAPVSLEIALPDLRSRLGSLTQALLKPLADVERRQVLRDHAAGRGIELDDTVLDWLFAH
;
A
#
# COMPACT_ATOMS: atom_id res chain seq x y z
N ARG A 1 -14.79 -6.84 -2.37
CA ARG A 1 -13.58 -6.60 -3.19
C ARG A 1 -13.14 -5.16 -2.96
N GLN A 2 -11.86 -4.95 -2.64
CA GLN A 2 -11.29 -3.61 -2.45
C GLN A 2 -10.97 -3.05 -3.84
N ARG A 3 -11.67 -1.97 -4.23
CA ARG A 3 -11.48 -1.25 -5.50
C ARG A 3 -11.32 0.24 -5.21
N PHE A 4 -10.73 1.00 -6.14
CA PHE A 4 -10.63 2.45 -6.02
C PHE A 4 -11.99 3.15 -5.88
N GLU A 5 -13.03 2.62 -6.50
CA GLU A 5 -14.42 3.11 -6.40
C GLU A 5 -14.97 3.07 -4.96
N HIS A 6 -14.42 2.17 -4.14
CA HIS A 6 -14.80 2.02 -2.73
C HIS A 6 -13.79 2.70 -1.77
N PHE A 7 -12.81 3.40 -2.31
CA PHE A 7 -11.86 4.18 -1.54
C PHE A 7 -12.36 5.62 -1.41
N HIS A 8 -12.69 6.02 -0.18
CA HIS A 8 -13.05 7.40 0.10
C HIS A 8 -11.78 8.25 0.09
N ALA A 9 -11.52 8.91 -1.03
CA ALA A 9 -10.27 9.64 -1.25
C ALA A 9 -10.16 10.88 -0.36
N GLY A 10 -11.25 11.64 -0.18
CA GLY A 10 -11.22 12.87 0.59
C GLY A 10 -10.03 13.75 0.20
N GLU A 11 -9.24 14.18 1.20
CA GLU A 11 -7.99 14.92 0.96
C GLU A 11 -6.87 14.09 0.32
N ASN A 12 -7.05 12.77 0.18
CA ASN A 12 -6.06 11.85 -0.38
C ASN A 12 -6.21 11.64 -1.90
N ALA A 13 -7.04 12.41 -2.60
CA ALA A 13 -7.34 12.21 -4.02
C ALA A 13 -6.09 12.16 -4.92
N VAL A 14 -5.11 13.02 -4.66
CA VAL A 14 -3.84 13.06 -5.42
C VAL A 14 -3.03 11.78 -5.20
N ALA A 15 -2.96 11.29 -3.96
CA ALA A 15 -2.27 10.05 -3.61
C ALA A 15 -2.94 8.85 -4.28
N VAL A 16 -4.27 8.78 -4.27
CA VAL A 16 -5.06 7.74 -4.93
C VAL A 16 -4.79 7.69 -6.42
N GLU A 17 -4.77 8.85 -7.08
CA GLU A 17 -4.54 8.93 -8.52
C GLU A 17 -3.10 8.53 -8.89
N ALA A 18 -2.10 8.95 -8.11
CA ALA A 18 -0.72 8.52 -8.31
C ALA A 18 -0.56 6.99 -8.22
N VAL A 19 -1.18 6.37 -7.22
CA VAL A 19 -1.16 4.91 -7.05
C VAL A 19 -1.90 4.20 -8.19
N ARG A 20 -3.04 4.73 -8.62
CA ARG A 20 -3.79 4.20 -9.77
C ARG A 20 -2.92 4.24 -11.04
N ALA A 21 -2.31 5.38 -11.33
CA ALA A 21 -1.45 5.54 -12.51
C ALA A 21 -0.30 4.53 -12.50
N ALA A 22 0.41 4.38 -11.37
CA ALA A 22 1.51 3.41 -11.24
C ALA A 22 1.05 1.95 -11.40
N ALA A 23 -0.19 1.64 -11.08
CA ALA A 23 -0.75 0.30 -11.24
C ALA A 23 -1.08 -0.03 -12.71
N VAL A 24 -1.61 0.93 -13.46
CA VAL A 24 -2.15 0.68 -14.81
C VAL A 24 -1.18 1.05 -15.93
N ASP A 25 -0.29 2.00 -15.71
CA ASP A 25 0.68 2.49 -16.69
C ASP A 25 2.11 2.10 -16.29
N PRO A 26 2.79 1.23 -17.06
CA PRO A 26 4.18 0.84 -16.77
C PRO A 26 5.18 2.00 -16.86
N ALA A 27 4.83 3.09 -17.55
CA ALA A 27 5.66 4.29 -17.65
C ALA A 27 5.47 5.27 -16.48
N ALA A 28 4.41 5.08 -15.67
CA ALA A 28 4.16 5.95 -14.52
C ALA A 28 5.22 5.77 -13.42
N PRO A 29 5.55 6.83 -12.68
CA PRO A 29 6.47 6.74 -11.55
C PRO A 29 5.97 5.76 -10.48
N TRP A 30 6.89 5.01 -9.89
CA TRP A 30 6.59 4.19 -8.72
C TRP A 30 6.23 5.05 -7.51
N VAL A 31 5.37 4.54 -6.64
CA VAL A 31 4.82 5.30 -5.52
C VAL A 31 5.13 4.61 -4.19
N PHE A 32 5.54 5.43 -3.23
CA PHE A 32 5.65 5.05 -1.83
C PHE A 32 4.52 5.72 -1.03
N VAL A 33 3.61 4.92 -0.51
CA VAL A 33 2.45 5.36 0.27
C VAL A 33 2.81 5.36 1.75
N ALA A 34 2.74 6.50 2.40
CA ALA A 34 2.95 6.61 3.84
C ALA A 34 1.69 7.14 4.52
N GLY A 35 1.39 6.62 5.71
CA GLY A 35 0.26 7.10 6.48
C GLY A 35 0.04 6.30 7.76
N PRO A 36 -0.63 6.86 8.77
CA PRO A 36 -0.85 6.19 10.04
C PRO A 36 -1.74 4.94 9.88
N VAL A 37 -1.80 4.14 10.93
CA VAL A 37 -2.72 3.01 11.00
C VAL A 37 -4.16 3.50 10.76
N GLY A 38 -4.91 2.79 9.94
CA GLY A 38 -6.29 3.15 9.59
C GLY A 38 -6.42 4.21 8.48
N SER A 39 -5.32 4.70 7.88
CA SER A 39 -5.39 5.65 6.76
C SER A 39 -5.81 5.04 5.41
N GLY A 40 -5.95 3.71 5.34
CA GLY A 40 -6.39 3.01 4.12
C GLY A 40 -5.24 2.53 3.21
N ARG A 41 -3.99 2.52 3.66
CA ARG A 41 -2.83 2.05 2.88
C ARG A 41 -3.04 0.68 2.21
N THR A 42 -3.38 -0.32 3.03
CA THR A 42 -3.63 -1.70 2.58
C THR A 42 -4.76 -1.75 1.54
N HIS A 43 -5.86 -1.04 1.80
CA HIS A 43 -6.97 -0.94 0.84
C HIS A 43 -6.49 -0.37 -0.49
N LEU A 44 -5.70 0.71 -0.44
CA LEU A 44 -5.19 1.39 -1.62
C LEU A 44 -4.28 0.47 -2.46
N LEU A 45 -3.37 -0.28 -1.81
CA LEU A 45 -2.50 -1.24 -2.51
C LEU A 45 -3.28 -2.40 -3.13
N ILE A 46 -4.27 -2.95 -2.43
CA ILE A 46 -5.10 -4.04 -2.97
C ILE A 46 -5.97 -3.52 -4.13
N ALA A 47 -6.50 -2.29 -4.02
CA ALA A 47 -7.23 -1.66 -5.11
C ALA A 47 -6.33 -1.42 -6.34
N ALA A 48 -5.05 -1.07 -6.12
CA ALA A 48 -4.06 -0.94 -7.18
C ALA A 48 -3.81 -2.26 -7.91
N CYS A 49 -3.63 -3.36 -7.17
CA CYS A 49 -3.49 -4.69 -7.76
C CYS A 49 -4.73 -5.07 -8.60
N GLN A 50 -5.93 -4.78 -8.10
CA GLN A 50 -7.15 -5.05 -8.86
C GLN A 50 -7.23 -4.20 -10.13
N ALA A 51 -6.89 -2.92 -10.07
CA ALA A 51 -6.87 -2.04 -11.23
C ALA A 51 -5.84 -2.49 -12.29
N ALA A 52 -4.67 -2.97 -11.85
CA ALA A 52 -3.68 -3.57 -12.75
C ALA A 52 -4.25 -4.78 -13.48
N ILE A 53 -4.92 -5.69 -12.76
CA ILE A 53 -5.55 -6.88 -13.33
C ILE A 53 -6.66 -6.48 -14.31
N ASP A 54 -7.51 -5.52 -13.96
CA ASP A 54 -8.60 -5.02 -14.82
C ASP A 54 -8.02 -4.35 -16.09
N ALA A 55 -6.79 -3.83 -16.04
CA ALA A 55 -6.04 -3.29 -17.17
C ALA A 55 -5.25 -4.36 -17.97
N GLY A 56 -5.41 -5.65 -17.65
CA GLY A 56 -4.73 -6.75 -18.33
C GLY A 56 -3.30 -7.02 -17.88
N ARG A 57 -2.85 -6.44 -16.77
CA ARG A 57 -1.53 -6.67 -16.15
C ARG A 57 -1.63 -7.75 -15.08
N THR A 58 -0.54 -8.44 -14.84
CA THR A 58 -0.40 -9.34 -13.68
C THR A 58 -0.01 -8.56 -12.44
N ALA A 59 -0.58 -8.89 -11.27
CA ALA A 59 -0.30 -8.20 -10.03
C ALA A 59 -0.17 -9.15 -8.85
N GLN A 60 0.75 -8.84 -7.94
CA GLN A 60 0.98 -9.54 -6.67
C GLN A 60 0.94 -8.55 -5.51
N TYR A 61 0.45 -9.02 -4.36
CA TYR A 61 0.42 -8.26 -3.11
C TYR A 61 1.17 -9.03 -2.02
N LEU A 62 2.09 -8.35 -1.34
CA LEU A 62 2.92 -8.92 -0.28
C LEU A 62 2.79 -8.11 1.01
N PRO A 63 2.05 -8.58 2.02
CA PRO A 63 2.04 -8.00 3.35
C PRO A 63 3.21 -8.51 4.19
N LEU A 64 4.10 -7.62 4.63
CA LEU A 64 5.31 -8.00 5.39
C LEU A 64 5.10 -8.15 6.89
N ALA A 65 4.09 -7.50 7.48
CA ALA A 65 3.88 -7.49 8.92
C ALA A 65 3.70 -8.90 9.52
N GLY A 66 2.96 -9.78 8.84
CA GLY A 66 2.68 -11.14 9.29
C GLY A 66 3.80 -12.17 9.06
N LEU A 67 4.90 -11.78 8.40
CA LEU A 67 5.92 -12.71 7.89
C LEU A 67 7.21 -12.72 8.74
N ARG A 68 7.10 -12.61 10.06
CA ARG A 68 8.28 -12.64 10.95
C ARG A 68 9.15 -13.87 10.68
N GLY A 69 10.46 -13.65 10.50
CA GLY A 69 11.45 -14.72 10.25
C GLY A 69 11.45 -15.26 8.82
N SER A 70 10.50 -14.88 7.96
CA SER A 70 10.41 -15.32 6.55
C SER A 70 10.31 -14.18 5.54
N ARG A 71 10.45 -12.92 5.97
CA ARG A 71 10.30 -11.74 5.11
C ARG A 71 11.25 -11.75 3.93
N ALA A 72 12.54 -11.99 4.17
CA ALA A 72 13.55 -12.06 3.10
C ALA A 72 13.22 -13.13 2.06
N ALA A 73 12.83 -14.34 2.50
CA ALA A 73 12.44 -15.43 1.61
C ALA A 73 11.18 -15.09 0.82
N ALA A 74 10.18 -14.48 1.47
CA ALA A 74 8.95 -14.05 0.82
C ALA A 74 9.22 -12.98 -0.25
N ILE A 75 10.05 -11.97 0.04
CA ILE A 75 10.43 -10.92 -0.91
C ILE A 75 11.16 -11.54 -2.11
N ARG A 76 12.14 -12.43 -1.88
CA ARG A 76 12.87 -13.11 -2.95
C ARG A 76 11.97 -14.00 -3.82
N GLY A 77 10.91 -14.55 -3.23
CA GLY A 77 9.93 -15.37 -3.93
C GLY A 77 8.99 -14.58 -4.86
N MET A 78 8.93 -13.25 -4.72
CA MET A 78 8.10 -12.41 -5.58
C MET A 78 8.79 -12.19 -6.92
N ALA A 79 8.26 -12.79 -7.97
CA ALA A 79 8.76 -12.63 -9.33
C ALA A 79 7.64 -12.84 -10.35
N GLY A 80 7.84 -12.32 -11.57
CA GLY A 80 6.99 -12.63 -12.73
C GLY A 80 5.66 -11.87 -12.77
N SER A 81 5.48 -10.83 -11.97
CA SER A 81 4.32 -9.95 -12.09
C SER A 81 4.71 -8.60 -12.67
N ASP A 82 3.79 -7.97 -13.40
CA ASP A 82 3.95 -6.62 -13.94
C ASP A 82 3.88 -5.56 -12.83
N VAL A 83 3.14 -5.86 -11.76
CA VAL A 83 2.97 -4.98 -10.60
C VAL A 83 3.15 -5.79 -9.31
N LEU A 84 4.00 -5.31 -8.43
CA LEU A 84 4.13 -5.85 -7.06
C LEU A 84 3.85 -4.74 -6.05
N ALA A 85 2.85 -4.95 -5.21
CA ALA A 85 2.51 -4.08 -4.09
C ALA A 85 3.04 -4.68 -2.78
N ILE A 86 3.92 -3.97 -2.10
CA ILE A 86 4.56 -4.40 -0.84
C ILE A 86 4.05 -3.53 0.29
N ASP A 87 3.35 -4.14 1.23
CA ASP A 87 2.76 -3.45 2.39
C ASP A 87 3.62 -3.66 3.66
N ASP A 88 3.48 -2.73 4.60
CA ASP A 88 4.17 -2.74 5.90
C ASP A 88 5.70 -2.79 5.76
N VAL A 89 6.27 -1.95 4.87
CA VAL A 89 7.72 -1.87 4.62
C VAL A 89 8.51 -1.51 5.89
N ASP A 90 7.93 -0.79 6.83
CA ASP A 90 8.50 -0.53 8.15
C ASP A 90 8.87 -1.82 8.91
N SER A 91 8.21 -2.94 8.61
CA SER A 91 8.46 -4.22 9.27
C SER A 91 9.85 -4.81 9.00
N ILE A 92 10.54 -4.42 7.91
CA ILE A 92 11.88 -4.93 7.58
C ILE A 92 13.01 -4.05 8.12
N ALA A 93 12.70 -2.89 8.69
CA ALA A 93 13.70 -1.96 9.19
C ALA A 93 14.60 -2.65 10.24
N GLY A 94 15.92 -2.63 10.00
CA GLY A 94 16.90 -3.32 10.85
C GLY A 94 17.05 -4.83 10.58
N GLU A 95 16.25 -5.42 9.68
CA GLU A 95 16.43 -6.82 9.23
C GLU A 95 17.33 -6.85 7.99
N ALA A 96 18.66 -6.93 8.15
CA ALA A 96 19.63 -6.80 7.06
C ALA A 96 19.32 -7.68 5.85
N ASP A 97 18.96 -8.96 6.08
CA ASP A 97 18.66 -9.90 5.00
C ASP A 97 17.37 -9.53 4.22
N ALA A 98 16.36 -9.02 4.91
CA ALA A 98 15.13 -8.54 4.27
C ALA A 98 15.34 -7.21 3.52
N GLU A 99 16.14 -6.31 4.06
CA GLU A 99 16.51 -5.06 3.38
C GLU A 99 17.28 -5.32 2.09
N HIS A 100 18.26 -6.25 2.10
CA HIS A 100 18.97 -6.66 0.89
C HIS A 100 18.04 -7.35 -0.11
N ALA A 101 17.15 -8.23 0.34
CA ALA A 101 16.16 -8.88 -0.53
C ALA A 101 15.26 -7.85 -1.22
N LEU A 102 14.82 -6.81 -0.49
CA LEU A 102 14.01 -5.74 -1.07
C LEU A 102 14.80 -4.89 -2.06
N PHE A 103 16.06 -4.58 -1.75
CA PHE A 103 16.95 -3.85 -2.66
C PHE A 103 17.16 -4.60 -3.98
N ASP A 104 17.43 -5.92 -3.93
CA ASP A 104 17.59 -6.76 -5.11
C ASP A 104 16.29 -6.83 -5.93
N THR A 105 15.13 -6.96 -5.26
CA THR A 105 13.83 -6.94 -5.91
C THR A 105 13.54 -5.61 -6.57
N PHE A 106 13.89 -4.50 -5.94
CA PHE A 106 13.78 -3.15 -6.51
C PHE A 106 14.57 -3.04 -7.82
N ASN A 107 15.82 -3.50 -7.81
CA ASN A 107 16.68 -3.46 -9.00
C ASN A 107 16.14 -4.34 -10.13
N ARG A 108 15.68 -5.55 -9.81
CA ARG A 108 15.11 -6.49 -10.77
C ARG A 108 13.86 -5.92 -11.44
N TYR A 109 12.87 -5.42 -10.68
CA TYR A 109 11.65 -4.84 -11.23
C TYR A 109 11.92 -3.62 -12.11
N ARG A 110 12.93 -2.84 -11.74
CA ARG A 110 13.36 -1.69 -12.57
C ARG A 110 13.99 -2.15 -13.88
N ALA A 111 14.82 -3.16 -13.87
CA ALA A 111 15.44 -3.73 -15.06
C ALA A 111 14.41 -4.37 -15.99
N ASP A 112 13.39 -5.00 -15.43
CA ASP A 112 12.34 -5.70 -16.19
C ASP A 112 11.24 -4.74 -16.69
N GLY A 113 11.26 -3.46 -16.34
CA GLY A 113 10.23 -2.48 -16.72
C GLY A 113 8.89 -2.71 -16.03
N CYS A 114 8.90 -3.41 -14.91
CA CYS A 114 7.73 -3.67 -14.08
C CYS A 114 7.51 -2.55 -13.04
N SER A 115 6.39 -2.55 -12.34
CA SER A 115 6.03 -1.52 -11.37
C SER A 115 6.10 -2.03 -9.94
N LEU A 116 6.64 -1.20 -9.02
CA LEU A 116 6.60 -1.43 -7.58
C LEU A 116 5.78 -0.34 -6.89
N LEU A 117 4.92 -0.77 -5.98
CA LEU A 117 4.18 0.07 -5.05
C LEU A 117 4.53 -0.33 -3.63
N PHE A 118 4.75 0.64 -2.76
CA PHE A 118 5.12 0.41 -1.37
C PHE A 118 4.16 1.10 -0.42
N ALA A 119 3.94 0.52 0.75
CA ALA A 119 3.23 1.19 1.84
C ALA A 119 3.92 0.98 3.18
N SER A 120 3.85 2.01 4.03
CA SER A 120 4.45 2.02 5.37
C SER A 120 3.70 2.98 6.30
N VAL A 121 3.91 2.82 7.60
CA VAL A 121 3.35 3.75 8.62
C VAL A 121 3.95 5.15 8.52
N ALA A 122 5.17 5.28 7.99
CA ALA A 122 5.89 6.53 7.87
C ALA A 122 6.64 6.62 6.53
N ALA A 123 7.04 7.83 6.16
CA ALA A 123 7.85 8.07 4.96
C ALA A 123 9.24 7.41 5.09
N PRO A 124 9.92 7.06 3.97
CA PRO A 124 11.22 6.38 3.98
C PRO A 124 12.29 7.08 4.82
N VAL A 125 12.28 8.40 4.87
CA VAL A 125 13.23 9.21 5.66
C VAL A 125 13.10 8.94 7.17
N SER A 126 11.92 8.53 7.63
CA SER A 126 11.62 8.25 9.04
C SER A 126 11.74 6.76 9.39
N LEU A 127 11.99 5.89 8.41
CA LEU A 127 12.20 4.48 8.64
C LEU A 127 13.66 4.20 9.02
N GLU A 128 13.86 3.33 10.01
CA GLU A 128 15.20 2.91 10.47
C GLU A 128 15.80 1.85 9.53
N ILE A 129 15.75 2.09 8.22
CA ILE A 129 16.37 1.22 7.22
C ILE A 129 17.88 1.42 7.28
N ALA A 130 18.60 0.33 7.59
CA ALA A 130 20.04 0.34 7.78
C ALA A 130 20.79 0.41 6.44
N LEU A 131 20.27 -0.20 5.36
CA LEU A 131 20.88 -0.20 4.02
C LEU A 131 20.70 1.17 3.35
N PRO A 132 21.77 2.00 3.22
CA PRO A 132 21.66 3.38 2.71
C PRO A 132 21.10 3.46 1.29
N ASP A 133 21.52 2.51 0.44
CA ASP A 133 21.09 2.46 -0.96
C ASP A 133 19.59 2.19 -1.09
N LEU A 134 19.04 1.28 -0.27
CA LEU A 134 17.60 1.02 -0.24
C LEU A 134 16.84 2.27 0.25
N ARG A 135 17.30 2.87 1.35
CA ARG A 135 16.67 4.09 1.89
C ARG A 135 16.66 5.22 0.87
N SER A 136 17.77 5.43 0.16
CA SER A 136 17.88 6.45 -0.90
C SER A 136 16.90 6.17 -2.04
N ARG A 137 16.81 4.91 -2.49
CA ARG A 137 15.89 4.52 -3.58
C ARG A 137 14.43 4.70 -3.19
N LEU A 138 14.03 4.25 -2.01
CA LEU A 138 12.66 4.45 -1.53
C LEU A 138 12.32 5.94 -1.37
N GLY A 139 13.28 6.74 -0.89
CA GLY A 139 13.13 8.19 -0.76
C GLY A 139 13.02 8.94 -2.09
N SER A 140 13.54 8.38 -3.18
CA SER A 140 13.47 8.96 -4.53
C SER A 140 12.15 8.70 -5.26
N LEU A 141 11.28 7.85 -4.73
CA LEU A 141 9.99 7.55 -5.31
C LEU A 141 8.98 8.70 -5.13
N THR A 142 7.91 8.69 -5.90
CA THR A 142 6.78 9.57 -5.63
C THR A 142 6.21 9.29 -4.25
N GLN A 143 6.25 10.27 -3.36
CA GLN A 143 5.75 10.12 -1.98
C GLN A 143 4.28 10.49 -1.93
N ALA A 144 3.43 9.54 -1.55
CA ALA A 144 2.01 9.72 -1.34
C ALA A 144 1.70 9.64 0.16
N LEU A 145 1.48 10.78 0.79
CA LEU A 145 1.19 10.87 2.22
C LEU A 145 -0.33 10.79 2.43
N LEU A 146 -0.80 9.71 3.05
CA LEU A 146 -2.20 9.56 3.40
C LEU A 146 -2.50 10.23 4.74
N LYS A 147 -3.53 11.04 4.75
CA LYS A 147 -4.14 11.54 5.98
C LYS A 147 -5.18 10.56 6.49
N PRO A 148 -5.35 10.43 7.81
CA PRO A 148 -6.49 9.70 8.35
C PRO A 148 -7.78 10.28 7.81
N LEU A 149 -8.74 9.41 7.49
CA LEU A 149 -10.09 9.88 7.16
C LEU A 149 -10.70 10.64 8.35
N ALA A 150 -11.38 11.73 8.07
CA ALA A 150 -12.17 12.42 9.09
C ALA A 150 -13.26 11.49 9.64
N ASP A 151 -13.72 11.71 10.87
CA ASP A 151 -14.72 10.83 11.50
C ASP A 151 -15.98 10.66 10.67
N VAL A 152 -16.41 11.71 9.98
CA VAL A 152 -17.56 11.66 9.07
C VAL A 152 -17.32 10.69 7.91
N GLU A 153 -16.13 10.74 7.31
CA GLU A 153 -15.73 9.85 6.21
C GLU A 153 -15.57 8.42 6.71
N ARG A 154 -14.98 8.21 7.89
CA ARG A 154 -14.85 6.87 8.52
C ARG A 154 -16.22 6.25 8.78
N ARG A 155 -17.19 7.03 9.24
CA ARG A 155 -18.59 6.59 9.44
C ARG A 155 -19.22 6.15 8.12
N GLN A 156 -19.00 6.92 7.06
CA GLN A 156 -19.52 6.58 5.73
C GLN A 156 -18.89 5.27 5.20
N VAL A 157 -17.57 5.10 5.32
CA VAL A 157 -16.89 3.86 4.95
C VAL A 157 -17.48 2.65 5.68
N LEU A 158 -17.74 2.77 6.98
CA LEU A 158 -18.32 1.69 7.77
C LEU A 158 -19.75 1.36 7.31
N ARG A 159 -20.57 2.37 7.01
CA ARG A 159 -21.91 2.16 6.45
C ARG A 159 -21.87 1.44 5.11
N ASP A 160 -21.02 1.89 4.20
CA ASP A 160 -20.90 1.32 2.86
C ASP A 160 -20.41 -0.14 2.92
N HIS A 161 -19.45 -0.45 3.80
CA HIS A 161 -18.98 -1.81 4.03
C HIS A 161 -20.04 -2.72 4.64
N ALA A 162 -20.84 -2.21 5.58
CA ALA A 162 -21.93 -2.94 6.19
C ALA A 162 -23.06 -3.20 5.19
N ALA A 163 -23.46 -2.16 4.43
CA ALA A 163 -24.46 -2.26 3.38
C ALA A 163 -24.09 -3.29 2.31
N GLY A 164 -22.82 -3.31 1.90
CA GLY A 164 -22.28 -4.32 0.98
C GLY A 164 -22.36 -5.76 1.50
N ARG A 165 -22.60 -5.95 2.79
CA ARG A 165 -22.83 -7.24 3.46
C ARG A 165 -24.28 -7.45 3.90
N GLY A 166 -25.19 -6.57 3.50
CA GLY A 166 -26.59 -6.60 3.88
C GLY A 166 -26.87 -6.21 5.33
N ILE A 167 -25.96 -5.46 5.96
CA ILE A 167 -26.09 -4.98 7.35
C ILE A 167 -26.34 -3.48 7.30
N GLU A 168 -27.41 -3.03 7.96
CA GLU A 168 -27.67 -1.60 8.19
C GLU A 168 -27.04 -1.18 9.53
N LEU A 169 -26.18 -0.16 9.49
CA LEU A 169 -25.62 0.47 10.68
C LEU A 169 -26.34 1.80 10.92
N ASP A 170 -27.06 1.89 12.03
CA ASP A 170 -27.65 3.13 12.48
C ASP A 170 -26.62 4.05 13.18
N ASP A 171 -27.00 5.30 13.39
CA ASP A 171 -26.11 6.28 14.02
C ASP A 171 -25.75 5.91 15.46
N THR A 172 -26.62 5.23 16.18
CA THR A 172 -26.38 4.80 17.58
C THR A 172 -25.25 3.79 17.65
N VAL A 173 -25.23 2.81 16.74
CA VAL A 173 -24.16 1.82 16.65
C VAL A 173 -22.84 2.48 16.25
N LEU A 174 -22.88 3.42 15.31
CA LEU A 174 -21.69 4.17 14.90
C LEU A 174 -21.17 5.05 16.04
N ASP A 175 -22.01 5.74 16.76
CA ASP A 175 -21.64 6.57 17.93
C ASP A 175 -20.94 5.71 18.99
N TRP A 176 -21.45 4.52 19.27
CA TRP A 176 -20.83 3.59 20.20
C TRP A 176 -19.45 3.12 19.71
N LEU A 177 -19.31 2.77 18.42
CA LEU A 177 -18.04 2.33 17.82
C LEU A 177 -16.94 3.40 17.83
N PHE A 178 -17.32 4.67 17.76
CA PHE A 178 -16.36 5.80 17.75
C PHE A 178 -16.09 6.36 19.15
N ALA A 179 -16.85 5.96 20.17
CA ALA A 179 -16.66 6.39 21.55
C ALA A 179 -15.75 5.44 22.36
N HIS A 180 -15.44 4.24 21.87
CA HIS A 180 -14.65 3.18 22.53
C HIS A 180 -13.55 2.67 21.62
#